data_c630dcccc87a1f3e466b8817c2badd6f
#
_entry.id   c630dcccc87a1f3e466b8817c2badd6f
#
_cell.length_a   1.000
_cell.length_b   1.000
_cell.length_c   1.000
_cell.angle_alpha   90.00
_cell.angle_beta   90.00
_cell.angle_gamma   90.00
#
_symmetry.space_group_name_H-M   'P 1'
#
loop_
_entity.id
_entity.type
_entity.pdbx_description
1 polymer ?
#
loop_
_entity_poly.entity_id
_entity_poly.type
_entity_poly.pdbx_seq_one_letter_code
_entity_poly.pdbx_strand_id
1 'polypeptide(L)'
;MFYDEDPVYHDPPSNQWFGFQAWTMQRMAELLYVNPGDAMVAEVVENWVDWALSETTVSATDVQFPAELSWSGQPDTWNPSNPGANSNLHVDVVEHTNDVGVAAAYAKTLLYYSAATGDTEAHDVAKAMLDTLWENNRDLDGSGIVVEETREDYERFADPVYIPGGWTGTMPNGDPINSDSTFLSIRSFYEDDPNWGQVENYLNGGPAPTFEYHRFWAQTDIAMAMSTYEELFGTE
;
A
#
# COMPACT_ATOMS: atom_id res chain seq x y z
N MET A 1 -1.67 24.60 -12.57
CA MET A 1 -2.13 23.50 -11.71
C MET A 1 -3.02 22.67 -12.61
N PHE A 2 -2.61 21.44 -12.86
CA PHE A 2 -3.37 20.52 -13.70
C PHE A 2 -4.25 19.71 -12.76
N TYR A 3 -5.53 19.65 -13.07
CA TYR A 3 -6.47 18.76 -12.42
C TYR A 3 -6.74 17.61 -13.38
N ASP A 4 -6.46 16.40 -12.95
CA ASP A 4 -6.78 15.18 -13.66
C ASP A 4 -8.00 14.57 -12.95
N GLU A 5 -9.11 14.41 -13.67
CA GLU A 5 -10.33 13.78 -13.13
C GLU A 5 -10.12 12.27 -12.90
N ASP A 6 -9.24 11.67 -13.71
CA ASP A 6 -8.80 10.29 -13.57
C ASP A 6 -7.31 10.27 -13.22
N PRO A 7 -6.96 10.42 -11.94
CA PRO A 7 -5.57 10.34 -11.52
C PRO A 7 -4.98 9.00 -11.97
N VAL A 8 -3.68 9.00 -12.25
CA VAL A 8 -2.93 7.81 -12.73
C VAL A 8 -3.06 6.62 -11.76
N TYR A 9 -3.39 6.90 -10.51
CA TYR A 9 -3.72 5.91 -9.50
C TYR A 9 -5.21 5.99 -9.15
N HIS A 10 -5.92 4.90 -9.42
CA HIS A 10 -7.21 4.65 -8.81
C HIS A 10 -6.98 3.83 -7.54
N ASP A 11 -6.79 4.51 -6.44
CA ASP A 11 -6.91 3.83 -5.17
C ASP A 11 -8.35 3.35 -5.00
N PRO A 12 -8.55 2.10 -4.57
CA PRO A 12 -9.89 1.64 -4.23
C PRO A 12 -10.46 2.53 -3.11
N PRO A 13 -11.78 2.61 -2.95
CA PRO A 13 -12.39 3.31 -1.81
C PRO A 13 -11.73 2.88 -0.50
N SER A 14 -11.52 3.82 0.41
CA SER A 14 -10.74 3.61 1.64
C SER A 14 -11.24 2.45 2.53
N ASN A 15 -12.52 2.11 2.43
CA ASN A 15 -13.09 0.97 3.13
C ASN A 15 -12.88 -0.38 2.40
N GLN A 16 -12.39 -0.36 1.18
CA GLN A 16 -12.19 -1.56 0.34
C GLN A 16 -10.72 -1.97 0.24
N TRP A 17 -9.80 -1.19 0.73
CA TRP A 17 -8.39 -1.54 0.68
C TRP A 17 -7.79 -1.68 2.08
N PHE A 18 -7.31 -2.88 2.38
CA PHE A 18 -6.69 -3.19 3.66
C PHE A 18 -5.48 -2.30 3.99
N GLY A 19 -4.73 -1.85 2.98
CA GLY A 19 -3.58 -0.97 3.18
C GLY A 19 -3.91 0.32 3.93
N PHE A 20 -5.06 0.95 3.67
CA PHE A 20 -5.50 2.14 4.42
C PHE A 20 -5.77 1.82 5.89
N GLN A 21 -6.28 0.62 6.18
CA GLN A 21 -6.50 0.18 7.56
C GLN A 21 -5.14 -0.07 8.24
N ALA A 22 -4.24 -0.84 7.62
CA ALA A 22 -2.91 -1.12 8.15
C ALA A 22 -2.11 0.15 8.44
N TRP A 23 -2.15 1.14 7.54
CA TRP A 23 -1.50 2.45 7.76
C TRP A 23 -2.08 3.23 8.92
N THR A 24 -3.36 3.09 9.20
CA THR A 24 -4.01 3.70 10.36
C THR A 24 -3.68 2.91 11.63
N MET A 25 -3.84 1.59 11.58
CA MET A 25 -3.74 0.73 12.73
C MET A 25 -2.33 0.65 13.32
N GLN A 26 -1.26 0.82 12.51
CA GLN A 26 0.10 0.91 13.03
C GLN A 26 0.24 2.05 14.07
N ARG A 27 -0.45 3.18 13.88
CA ARG A 27 -0.43 4.29 14.83
C ARG A 27 -1.33 4.07 16.04
N MET A 28 -2.43 3.35 15.83
CA MET A 28 -3.30 2.96 16.95
C MET A 28 -2.60 1.93 17.86
N ALA A 29 -1.89 0.97 17.28
CA ALA A 29 -1.12 -0.02 18.05
C ALA A 29 0.08 0.63 18.77
N GLU A 30 0.78 1.58 18.13
CA GLU A 30 1.81 2.38 18.80
C GLU A 30 1.23 3.17 19.97
N LEU A 31 0.05 3.78 19.82
CA LEU A 31 -0.64 4.46 20.91
C LEU A 31 -0.99 3.49 22.05
N LEU A 32 -1.46 2.30 21.73
CA LEU A 32 -1.72 1.26 22.74
C LEU A 32 -0.44 0.90 23.51
N TYR A 33 0.67 0.74 22.81
CA TYR A 33 1.97 0.43 23.43
C TYR A 33 2.43 1.52 24.40
N VAL A 34 2.31 2.79 24.02
CA VAL A 34 2.74 3.92 24.90
C VAL A 34 1.71 4.28 25.97
N ASN A 35 0.45 3.90 25.79
CA ASN A 35 -0.64 4.17 26.73
C ASN A 35 -1.58 2.97 26.90
N PRO A 36 -1.09 1.87 27.50
CA PRO A 36 -1.84 0.62 27.62
C PRO A 36 -3.09 0.70 28.51
N GLY A 37 -3.32 1.83 29.17
CA GLY A 37 -4.51 2.06 29.99
C GLY A 37 -5.73 2.59 29.25
N ASP A 38 -5.62 2.89 27.96
CA ASP A 38 -6.74 3.37 27.16
C ASP A 38 -7.59 2.20 26.63
N ALA A 39 -8.69 1.91 27.33
CA ALA A 39 -9.53 0.78 27.01
C ALA A 39 -10.20 0.87 25.63
N MET A 40 -10.45 2.08 25.12
CA MET A 40 -11.06 2.24 23.79
C MET A 40 -10.04 1.89 22.70
N VAL A 41 -8.82 2.37 22.84
CA VAL A 41 -7.74 2.03 21.91
C VAL A 41 -7.45 0.54 21.95
N ALA A 42 -7.39 -0.06 23.15
CA ALA A 42 -7.18 -1.50 23.32
C ALA A 42 -8.26 -2.31 22.59
N GLU A 43 -9.55 -2.01 22.82
CA GLU A 43 -10.66 -2.71 22.17
C GLU A 43 -10.61 -2.63 20.64
N VAL A 44 -10.32 -1.44 20.08
CA VAL A 44 -10.25 -1.25 18.62
C VAL A 44 -9.08 -2.03 18.02
N VAL A 45 -7.90 -1.95 18.64
CA VAL A 45 -6.70 -2.62 18.12
C VAL A 45 -6.83 -4.14 18.24
N GLU A 46 -7.28 -4.65 19.38
CA GLU A 46 -7.50 -6.08 19.61
C GLU A 46 -8.46 -6.68 18.59
N ASN A 47 -9.66 -6.10 18.45
CA ASN A 47 -10.64 -6.59 17.48
C ASN A 47 -10.13 -6.59 16.04
N TRP A 48 -9.36 -5.57 15.66
CA TRP A 48 -8.81 -5.49 14.32
C TRP A 48 -7.67 -6.51 14.11
N VAL A 49 -6.78 -6.66 15.09
CA VAL A 49 -5.67 -7.62 15.03
C VAL A 49 -6.18 -9.05 14.98
N ASP A 50 -7.15 -9.40 15.83
CA ASP A 50 -7.77 -10.73 15.84
C ASP A 50 -8.37 -11.08 14.47
N TRP A 51 -9.11 -10.13 13.89
CA TRP A 51 -9.66 -10.32 12.56
C TRP A 51 -8.55 -10.42 11.50
N ALA A 52 -7.59 -9.52 11.48
CA ALA A 52 -6.53 -9.52 10.47
C ALA A 52 -5.66 -10.79 10.54
N LEU A 53 -5.36 -11.29 11.75
CA LEU A 53 -4.65 -12.55 11.93
C LEU A 53 -5.47 -13.74 11.42
N SER A 54 -6.79 -13.76 11.65
CA SER A 54 -7.67 -14.84 11.17
C SER A 54 -7.72 -14.94 9.64
N GLU A 55 -7.46 -13.84 8.94
CA GLU A 55 -7.41 -13.75 7.47
C GLU A 55 -5.97 -13.85 6.91
N THR A 56 -4.97 -14.00 7.77
CA THR A 56 -3.57 -14.07 7.36
C THR A 56 -3.09 -15.52 7.28
N THR A 57 -2.42 -15.86 6.20
CA THR A 57 -1.81 -17.20 6.02
C THR A 57 -0.30 -17.08 5.99
N VAL A 58 0.37 -17.81 6.88
CA VAL A 58 1.83 -17.89 6.94
C VAL A 58 2.28 -19.25 6.39
N SER A 59 3.19 -19.22 5.43
CA SER A 59 3.89 -20.40 4.91
C SER A 59 5.40 -20.31 5.17
N ALA A 60 6.15 -21.33 4.77
CA ALA A 60 7.60 -21.31 4.94
C ALA A 60 8.33 -20.26 4.08
N THR A 61 7.67 -19.75 3.03
CA THR A 61 8.30 -18.88 2.03
C THR A 61 7.47 -17.64 1.70
N ASP A 62 6.27 -17.50 2.28
CA ASP A 62 5.37 -16.42 1.93
C ASP A 62 4.37 -16.13 3.06
N VAL A 63 3.94 -14.88 3.16
CA VAL A 63 2.86 -14.44 4.05
C VAL A 63 1.82 -13.71 3.22
N GLN A 64 0.60 -14.23 3.22
CA GLN A 64 -0.54 -13.65 2.52
C GLN A 64 -1.50 -13.03 3.54
N PHE A 65 -1.89 -11.80 3.32
CA PHE A 65 -2.81 -11.03 4.16
C PHE A 65 -3.85 -10.30 3.29
N PRO A 66 -4.94 -9.76 3.88
CA PRO A 66 -5.98 -9.10 3.10
C PRO A 66 -5.46 -7.99 2.18
N ALA A 67 -6.04 -7.87 0.98
CA ALA A 67 -5.81 -6.78 0.03
C ALA A 67 -7.11 -6.03 -0.21
N GLU A 68 -8.05 -6.63 -0.92
CA GLU A 68 -9.33 -6.06 -1.26
C GLU A 68 -10.43 -6.59 -0.35
N LEU A 69 -11.30 -5.68 0.10
CA LEU A 69 -12.40 -5.95 1.04
C LEU A 69 -13.73 -5.59 0.41
N SER A 70 -14.74 -6.42 0.66
CA SER A 70 -16.14 -6.13 0.31
C SER A 70 -16.97 -6.00 1.57
N TRP A 71 -17.79 -4.96 1.65
CA TRP A 71 -18.62 -4.67 2.81
C TRP A 71 -20.10 -4.83 2.49
N SER A 72 -20.83 -5.46 3.41
CA SER A 72 -22.29 -5.59 3.34
C SER A 72 -22.95 -5.20 4.66
N GLY A 73 -24.26 -4.96 4.62
CA GLY A 73 -25.03 -4.58 5.81
C GLY A 73 -24.72 -3.19 6.35
N GLN A 74 -24.05 -2.32 5.57
CA GLN A 74 -23.84 -0.92 5.97
C GLN A 74 -25.19 -0.22 6.11
N PRO A 75 -25.44 0.54 7.20
CA PRO A 75 -26.70 1.26 7.36
C PRO A 75 -26.75 2.42 6.38
N ASP A 76 -27.86 2.54 5.64
CA ASP A 76 -28.16 3.69 4.78
C ASP A 76 -28.31 4.99 5.59
N THR A 77 -28.64 4.83 6.87
CA THR A 77 -28.82 5.94 7.81
C THR A 77 -28.09 5.68 9.10
N TRP A 78 -26.89 6.23 9.23
CA TRP A 78 -26.19 6.25 10.50
C TRP A 78 -26.59 7.46 11.33
N ASN A 79 -26.93 7.25 12.61
CA ASN A 79 -27.28 8.30 13.52
C ASN A 79 -26.23 8.40 14.65
N PRO A 80 -25.43 9.47 14.70
CA PRO A 80 -24.40 9.62 15.72
C PRO A 80 -24.94 9.74 17.14
N SER A 81 -26.21 10.13 17.28
CA SER A 81 -26.89 10.21 18.58
C SER A 81 -27.45 8.87 19.07
N ASN A 82 -27.46 7.87 18.22
CA ASN A 82 -27.86 6.50 18.54
C ASN A 82 -27.00 5.53 17.71
N PRO A 83 -25.74 5.35 18.06
CA PRO A 83 -24.79 4.54 17.28
C PRO A 83 -24.95 3.04 17.52
N GLY A 84 -26.17 2.56 17.73
CA GLY A 84 -26.46 1.16 18.04
C GLY A 84 -25.64 0.18 17.18
N ALA A 85 -25.34 -0.98 17.74
CA ALA A 85 -24.59 -2.02 17.06
C ALA A 85 -25.25 -2.39 15.72
N ASN A 86 -24.50 -2.37 14.63
CA ASN A 86 -24.96 -2.85 13.34
C ASN A 86 -24.61 -4.34 13.20
N SER A 87 -25.51 -5.20 13.68
CA SER A 87 -25.31 -6.67 13.63
C SER A 87 -25.29 -7.25 12.21
N ASN A 88 -25.66 -6.46 11.21
CA ASN A 88 -25.65 -6.88 9.81
C ASN A 88 -24.37 -6.45 9.07
N LEU A 89 -23.56 -5.61 9.71
CA LEU A 89 -22.29 -5.20 9.10
C LEU A 89 -21.36 -6.40 9.01
N HIS A 90 -20.88 -6.67 7.81
CA HIS A 90 -19.98 -7.78 7.53
C HIS A 90 -18.92 -7.35 6.51
N VAL A 91 -17.72 -7.90 6.65
CA VAL A 91 -16.60 -7.72 5.72
C VAL A 91 -16.16 -9.08 5.21
N ASP A 92 -16.02 -9.19 3.89
CA ASP A 92 -15.42 -10.33 3.22
C ASP A 92 -14.07 -9.89 2.62
N VAL A 93 -13.05 -10.73 2.75
CA VAL A 93 -11.79 -10.55 2.03
C VAL A 93 -11.96 -11.09 0.62
N VAL A 94 -11.86 -10.22 -0.38
CA VAL A 94 -12.02 -10.56 -1.80
C VAL A 94 -10.70 -11.03 -2.40
N GLU A 95 -9.60 -10.40 -1.97
CA GLU A 95 -8.26 -10.69 -2.47
C GLU A 95 -7.24 -10.63 -1.33
N HIS A 96 -6.22 -11.48 -1.42
CA HIS A 96 -5.06 -11.48 -0.53
C HIS A 96 -3.80 -11.04 -1.29
N THR A 97 -2.82 -10.54 -0.56
CA THR A 97 -1.57 -9.99 -1.12
C THR A 97 -0.38 -10.26 -0.19
N ASN A 98 0.81 -10.12 -0.75
CA ASN A 98 2.07 -9.99 -0.04
C ASN A 98 2.75 -8.64 -0.34
N ASP A 99 1.98 -7.60 -0.68
CA ASP A 99 2.50 -6.27 -1.02
C ASP A 99 3.48 -5.75 0.04
N VAL A 100 4.69 -5.46 -0.39
CA VAL A 100 5.81 -5.13 0.50
C VAL A 100 5.60 -3.90 1.37
N GLY A 101 4.86 -2.92 0.88
CA GLY A 101 4.59 -1.69 1.62
C GLY A 101 3.47 -1.86 2.65
N VAL A 102 2.44 -2.60 2.29
CA VAL A 102 1.34 -2.94 3.22
C VAL A 102 1.85 -3.91 4.29
N ALA A 103 2.67 -4.89 3.90
CA ALA A 103 3.33 -5.82 4.84
C ALA A 103 4.08 -5.07 5.94
N ALA A 104 4.85 -4.03 5.60
CA ALA A 104 5.60 -3.23 6.56
C ALA A 104 4.71 -2.52 7.58
N ALA A 105 3.59 -1.94 7.13
CA ALA A 105 2.64 -1.27 8.02
C ALA A 105 1.89 -2.27 8.92
N TYR A 106 1.50 -3.40 8.35
CA TYR A 106 0.85 -4.47 9.10
C TYR A 106 1.81 -5.09 10.11
N ALA A 107 3.05 -5.40 9.73
CA ALA A 107 4.06 -5.89 10.67
C ALA A 107 4.27 -4.93 11.85
N LYS A 108 4.37 -3.61 11.61
CA LYS A 108 4.47 -2.63 12.71
C LYS A 108 3.25 -2.65 13.64
N THR A 109 2.05 -2.81 13.09
CA THR A 109 0.83 -2.96 13.90
C THR A 109 0.96 -4.14 14.85
N LEU A 110 1.32 -5.31 14.32
CA LEU A 110 1.46 -6.54 15.08
C LEU A 110 2.60 -6.47 16.11
N LEU A 111 3.73 -5.82 15.78
CA LEU A 111 4.86 -5.64 16.69
C LEU A 111 4.47 -4.79 17.90
N TYR A 112 3.86 -3.62 17.69
CA TYR A 112 3.41 -2.77 18.79
C TYR A 112 2.31 -3.44 19.62
N TYR A 113 1.39 -4.13 18.97
CA TYR A 113 0.34 -4.88 19.67
C TYR A 113 0.94 -5.98 20.53
N SER A 114 1.84 -6.79 19.99
CA SER A 114 2.53 -7.84 20.73
C SER A 114 3.34 -7.26 21.90
N ALA A 115 4.07 -6.16 21.70
CA ALA A 115 4.84 -5.51 22.76
C ALA A 115 3.93 -4.96 23.88
N ALA A 116 2.71 -4.51 23.55
CA ALA A 116 1.76 -3.99 24.52
C ALA A 116 1.03 -5.09 25.31
N THR A 117 0.76 -6.24 24.67
CA THR A 117 -0.13 -7.29 25.23
C THR A 117 0.60 -8.58 25.59
N GLY A 118 1.76 -8.83 25.03
CA GLY A 118 2.48 -10.10 25.12
C GLY A 118 1.96 -11.18 24.17
N ASP A 119 1.18 -10.79 23.14
CA ASP A 119 0.65 -11.71 22.14
C ASP A 119 1.76 -12.30 21.27
N THR A 120 1.93 -13.62 21.33
CA THR A 120 3.00 -14.33 20.62
C THR A 120 2.65 -14.65 19.18
N GLU A 121 1.37 -14.79 18.83
CA GLU A 121 0.93 -15.01 17.46
C GLU A 121 1.18 -13.77 16.61
N ALA A 122 0.79 -12.60 17.10
CA ALA A 122 1.09 -11.32 16.47
C ALA A 122 2.60 -11.11 16.26
N HIS A 123 3.42 -11.43 17.27
CA HIS A 123 4.88 -11.39 17.13
C HIS A 123 5.39 -12.29 16.02
N ASP A 124 4.97 -13.55 16.01
CA ASP A 124 5.50 -14.56 15.10
C ASP A 124 5.08 -14.27 13.65
N VAL A 125 3.84 -13.79 13.43
CA VAL A 125 3.39 -13.36 12.11
C VAL A 125 4.15 -12.13 11.62
N ALA A 126 4.34 -11.12 12.48
CA ALA A 126 5.14 -9.94 12.12
C ALA A 126 6.57 -10.31 11.75
N LYS A 127 7.20 -11.18 12.55
CA LYS A 127 8.54 -11.68 12.26
C LYS A 127 8.59 -12.42 10.93
N ALA A 128 7.63 -13.31 10.67
CA ALA A 128 7.54 -14.03 9.41
C ALA A 128 7.41 -13.09 8.20
N MET A 129 6.64 -12.00 8.32
CA MET A 129 6.55 -10.97 7.28
C MET A 129 7.91 -10.31 7.01
N LEU A 130 8.62 -9.89 8.06
CA LEU A 130 9.92 -9.23 7.92
C LEU A 130 10.98 -10.20 7.35
N ASP A 131 10.99 -11.45 7.80
CA ASP A 131 11.87 -12.49 7.28
C ASP A 131 11.59 -12.72 5.78
N THR A 132 10.32 -12.83 5.39
CA THR A 132 9.90 -13.03 3.99
C THR A 132 10.35 -11.85 3.11
N LEU A 133 10.14 -10.61 3.56
CA LEU A 133 10.63 -9.43 2.84
C LEU A 133 12.15 -9.46 2.65
N TRP A 134 12.88 -9.87 3.67
CA TRP A 134 14.35 -9.96 3.62
C TRP A 134 14.85 -11.10 2.73
N GLU A 135 14.20 -12.26 2.79
CA GLU A 135 14.63 -13.46 2.06
C GLU A 135 14.25 -13.41 0.57
N ASN A 136 13.04 -12.90 0.25
CA ASN A 136 12.48 -12.97 -1.09
C ASN A 136 12.66 -11.70 -1.91
N ASN A 137 12.66 -10.54 -1.27
CA ASN A 137 12.58 -9.25 -1.96
C ASN A 137 13.85 -8.42 -1.82
N ARG A 138 14.84 -8.89 -1.08
CA ARG A 138 16.09 -8.14 -0.93
C ARG A 138 16.85 -8.10 -2.26
N ASP A 139 17.18 -6.89 -2.71
CA ASP A 139 18.11 -6.72 -3.80
C ASP A 139 19.49 -7.30 -3.44
N LEU A 140 20.01 -8.16 -4.31
CA LEU A 140 21.29 -8.84 -4.10
C LEU A 140 22.47 -7.86 -4.05
N ASP A 141 22.33 -6.68 -4.66
CA ASP A 141 23.30 -5.59 -4.56
C ASP A 141 23.23 -4.84 -3.22
N GLY A 142 22.25 -5.18 -2.36
CA GLY A 142 22.09 -4.62 -1.03
C GLY A 142 21.51 -3.22 -0.99
N SER A 143 20.88 -2.78 -2.08
CA SER A 143 20.31 -1.43 -2.21
C SER A 143 18.92 -1.27 -1.64
N GLY A 144 18.25 -2.35 -1.23
CA GLY A 144 16.92 -2.31 -0.61
C GLY A 144 16.05 -3.51 -0.89
N ILE A 145 14.76 -3.29 -0.83
CA ILE A 145 13.73 -4.29 -1.14
C ILE A 145 13.14 -3.97 -2.50
N VAL A 146 13.17 -4.93 -3.41
CA VAL A 146 12.64 -4.80 -4.77
C VAL A 146 11.30 -5.52 -4.90
N VAL A 147 10.50 -5.03 -5.82
CA VAL A 147 9.30 -5.72 -6.31
C VAL A 147 9.40 -5.89 -7.82
N GLU A 148 8.93 -7.03 -8.30
CA GLU A 148 8.75 -7.29 -9.72
C GLU A 148 7.27 -7.06 -10.06
N GLU A 149 6.98 -6.16 -10.98
CA GLU A 149 5.61 -5.88 -11.41
C GLU A 149 5.50 -5.87 -12.93
N THR A 150 4.49 -6.59 -13.43
CA THR A 150 4.02 -6.48 -14.80
C THR A 150 3.02 -5.33 -14.88
N ARG A 151 3.27 -4.38 -15.78
CA ARG A 151 2.46 -3.18 -15.93
C ARG A 151 1.72 -3.19 -17.25
N GLU A 152 0.40 -2.97 -17.19
CA GLU A 152 -0.51 -2.98 -18.35
C GLU A 152 -1.21 -1.63 -18.56
N ASP A 153 -0.79 -0.58 -17.85
CA ASP A 153 -1.47 0.72 -17.81
C ASP A 153 -0.73 1.84 -18.58
N TYR A 154 0.17 1.48 -19.50
CA TYR A 154 0.96 2.47 -20.26
C TYR A 154 0.20 3.18 -21.39
N GLU A 155 -0.94 2.67 -21.83
CA GLU A 155 -1.83 3.39 -22.75
C GLU A 155 -2.24 4.76 -22.22
N ARG A 156 -2.20 4.94 -20.88
CA ARG A 156 -2.44 6.22 -20.21
C ARG A 156 -1.44 7.32 -20.55
N PHE A 157 -0.32 6.98 -21.15
CA PHE A 157 0.61 7.96 -21.72
C PHE A 157 -0.02 8.81 -22.84
N ALA A 158 -1.05 8.29 -23.50
CA ALA A 158 -1.82 9.02 -24.49
C ALA A 158 -2.99 9.82 -23.93
N ASP A 159 -3.27 9.73 -22.61
CA ASP A 159 -4.37 10.45 -21.98
C ASP A 159 -4.18 11.96 -22.11
N PRO A 160 -5.24 12.70 -22.46
CA PRO A 160 -5.15 14.15 -22.61
C PRO A 160 -4.97 14.82 -21.25
N VAL A 161 -4.15 15.84 -21.22
CA VAL A 161 -3.99 16.72 -20.04
C VAL A 161 -4.94 17.90 -20.19
N TYR A 162 -5.71 18.22 -19.14
CA TYR A 162 -6.60 19.37 -19.20
C TYR A 162 -5.79 20.67 -19.28
N ILE A 163 -5.90 21.35 -20.41
CA ILE A 163 -5.34 22.68 -20.67
C ILE A 163 -6.48 23.59 -21.11
N PRO A 164 -6.66 24.78 -20.49
CA PRO A 164 -7.69 25.72 -20.90
C PRO A 164 -7.55 26.09 -22.39
N GLY A 165 -8.68 26.14 -23.09
CA GLY A 165 -8.70 26.46 -24.51
C GLY A 165 -7.96 27.75 -24.86
N GLY A 166 -7.10 27.68 -25.87
CA GLY A 166 -6.28 28.80 -26.34
C GLY A 166 -5.06 29.12 -25.48
N TRP A 167 -4.83 28.42 -24.38
CA TRP A 167 -3.62 28.57 -23.60
C TRP A 167 -2.49 27.72 -24.20
N THR A 168 -1.28 28.28 -24.25
CA THR A 168 -0.06 27.59 -24.69
C THR A 168 1.12 27.98 -23.82
N GLY A 169 2.09 27.11 -23.67
CA GLY A 169 3.29 27.35 -22.87
C GLY A 169 4.40 26.34 -23.14
N THR A 170 5.37 26.34 -22.24
CA THR A 170 6.50 25.40 -22.27
C THR A 170 6.71 24.86 -20.85
N MET A 171 6.86 23.55 -20.75
CA MET A 171 7.20 22.88 -19.51
C MET A 171 8.65 23.19 -19.11
N PRO A 172 9.03 23.04 -17.81
CA PRO A 172 10.42 23.22 -17.36
C PRO A 172 11.45 22.35 -18.08
N ASN A 173 11.04 21.18 -18.57
CA ASN A 173 11.87 20.27 -19.38
C ASN A 173 11.99 20.67 -20.85
N GLY A 174 11.28 21.72 -21.28
CA GLY A 174 11.31 22.22 -22.65
C GLY A 174 10.14 21.75 -23.53
N ASP A 175 9.32 20.82 -23.07
CA ASP A 175 8.19 20.31 -23.84
C ASP A 175 7.13 21.41 -24.07
N PRO A 176 6.55 21.48 -25.26
CA PRO A 176 5.43 22.37 -25.52
C PRO A 176 4.18 21.86 -24.80
N ILE A 177 3.38 22.81 -24.30
CA ILE A 177 2.10 22.48 -23.67
C ILE A 177 0.99 23.31 -24.28
N ASN A 178 -0.10 22.66 -24.68
CA ASN A 178 -1.30 23.22 -25.29
C ASN A 178 -2.51 22.29 -25.10
N SER A 179 -3.65 22.62 -25.70
CA SER A 179 -4.89 21.83 -25.59
C SER A 179 -4.80 20.38 -26.12
N ASP A 180 -3.80 20.07 -26.91
CA ASP A 180 -3.61 18.75 -27.52
C ASP A 180 -2.56 17.93 -26.77
N SER A 181 -2.06 18.44 -25.64
CA SER A 181 -1.04 17.77 -24.86
C SER A 181 -1.57 16.54 -24.14
N THR A 182 -0.76 15.50 -24.17
CA THR A 182 -1.01 14.25 -23.46
C THR A 182 -0.06 14.12 -22.26
N PHE A 183 -0.30 13.13 -21.40
CA PHE A 183 0.56 12.84 -20.27
C PHE A 183 2.04 12.69 -20.68
N LEU A 184 2.31 11.91 -21.75
CA LEU A 184 3.67 11.71 -22.23
C LEU A 184 4.23 12.95 -22.91
N SER A 185 3.44 13.65 -23.74
CA SER A 185 3.95 14.77 -24.54
C SER A 185 4.52 15.94 -23.73
N ILE A 186 4.15 16.04 -22.47
CA ILE A 186 4.70 17.04 -21.51
C ILE A 186 5.75 16.45 -20.58
N ARG A 187 6.12 15.18 -20.80
CA ARG A 187 7.10 14.40 -20.05
C ARG A 187 7.95 13.55 -21.00
N SER A 188 8.40 14.13 -22.12
CA SER A 188 9.18 13.43 -23.13
C SER A 188 10.41 12.72 -22.59
N PHE A 189 10.92 13.14 -21.42
CA PHE A 189 12.06 12.50 -20.77
C PHE A 189 11.81 11.03 -20.34
N TYR A 190 10.56 10.56 -20.32
CA TYR A 190 10.30 9.12 -20.15
C TYR A 190 10.82 8.29 -21.32
N GLU A 191 10.89 8.89 -22.53
CA GLU A 191 11.41 8.21 -23.70
C GLU A 191 12.94 8.04 -23.66
N ASP A 192 13.62 8.76 -22.76
CA ASP A 192 15.05 8.63 -22.52
C ASP A 192 15.39 7.51 -21.49
N ASP A 193 14.37 6.89 -20.85
CA ASP A 193 14.56 5.79 -19.92
C ASP A 193 15.16 4.56 -20.62
N PRO A 194 16.19 3.91 -20.05
CA PRO A 194 16.78 2.69 -20.64
C PRO A 194 15.78 1.57 -20.94
N ASN A 195 14.66 1.53 -20.21
CA ASN A 195 13.62 0.53 -20.37
C ASN A 195 12.50 0.95 -21.33
N TRP A 196 12.54 2.18 -21.87
CA TRP A 196 11.50 2.71 -22.74
C TRP A 196 11.15 1.78 -23.91
N GLY A 197 12.13 1.12 -24.50
CA GLY A 197 11.89 0.20 -25.62
C GLY A 197 10.94 -0.95 -25.30
N GLN A 198 10.82 -1.36 -24.04
CA GLN A 198 9.85 -2.38 -23.63
C GLN A 198 8.44 -1.79 -23.54
N VAL A 199 8.31 -0.57 -23.06
CA VAL A 199 7.05 0.19 -23.00
C VAL A 199 6.56 0.52 -24.41
N GLU A 200 7.43 1.01 -25.29
CA GLU A 200 7.11 1.28 -26.69
C GLU A 200 6.64 0.01 -27.41
N ASN A 201 7.29 -1.13 -27.17
CA ASN A 201 6.86 -2.41 -27.71
C ASN A 201 5.44 -2.80 -27.24
N TYR A 202 5.13 -2.59 -25.96
CA TYR A 202 3.78 -2.82 -25.43
C TYR A 202 2.75 -1.91 -26.08
N LEU A 203 3.03 -0.61 -26.19
CA LEU A 203 2.15 0.37 -26.85
C LEU A 203 1.90 0.04 -28.33
N ASN A 204 2.80 -0.70 -28.97
CA ASN A 204 2.65 -1.23 -30.32
C ASN A 204 2.01 -2.63 -30.38
N GLY A 205 1.43 -3.12 -29.28
CA GLY A 205 0.71 -4.40 -29.22
C GLY A 205 1.57 -5.61 -28.82
N GLY A 206 2.77 -5.38 -28.31
CA GLY A 206 3.62 -6.41 -27.70
C GLY A 206 3.15 -6.81 -26.28
N PRO A 207 3.85 -7.74 -25.63
CA PRO A 207 3.54 -8.14 -24.28
C PRO A 207 3.77 -7.00 -23.28
N ALA A 208 3.01 -7.04 -22.17
CA ALA A 208 3.21 -6.12 -21.06
C ALA A 208 4.62 -6.29 -20.46
N PRO A 209 5.34 -5.19 -20.21
CA PRO A 209 6.67 -5.25 -19.64
C PRO A 209 6.61 -5.57 -18.15
N THR A 210 7.63 -6.27 -17.67
CA THR A 210 7.85 -6.56 -16.25
C THR A 210 9.14 -5.88 -15.81
N PHE A 211 9.06 -5.14 -14.72
CA PHE A 211 10.20 -4.40 -14.16
C PHE A 211 10.41 -4.74 -12.69
N GLU A 212 11.68 -4.83 -12.30
CA GLU A 212 12.08 -4.75 -10.91
C GLU A 212 12.29 -3.29 -10.52
N TYR A 213 11.73 -2.87 -9.39
CA TYR A 213 11.94 -1.52 -8.89
C TYR A 213 11.78 -1.40 -7.37
N HIS A 214 12.40 -0.35 -6.82
CA HIS A 214 12.26 0.01 -5.43
C HIS A 214 11.09 0.99 -5.27
N ARG A 215 10.01 0.58 -4.63
CA ARG A 215 8.95 1.50 -4.25
C ARG A 215 9.46 2.44 -3.17
N PHE A 216 9.68 3.70 -3.50
CA PHE A 216 10.30 4.69 -2.62
C PHE A 216 9.71 4.73 -1.21
N TRP A 217 8.39 4.84 -1.09
CA TRP A 217 7.71 4.92 0.20
C TRP A 217 7.81 3.59 0.99
N ALA A 218 7.76 2.46 0.30
CA ALA A 218 7.88 1.14 0.91
C ALA A 218 9.25 0.92 1.55
N GLN A 219 10.34 1.41 0.93
CA GLN A 219 11.68 1.29 1.50
C GLN A 219 11.75 1.89 2.90
N THR A 220 11.16 3.07 3.09
CA THR A 220 11.15 3.75 4.39
C THR A 220 10.30 3.00 5.40
N ASP A 221 9.13 2.53 5.00
CA ASP A 221 8.22 1.79 5.88
C ASP A 221 8.82 0.45 6.31
N ILE A 222 9.48 -0.27 5.38
CA ILE A 222 10.17 -1.53 5.69
C ILE A 222 11.34 -1.30 6.63
N ALA A 223 12.16 -0.28 6.38
CA ALA A 223 13.27 0.06 7.27
C ALA A 223 12.77 0.42 8.68
N MET A 224 11.66 1.15 8.78
CA MET A 224 11.02 1.46 10.06
C MET A 224 10.47 0.21 10.74
N ALA A 225 9.86 -0.72 10.00
CA ALA A 225 9.33 -1.96 10.57
C ALA A 225 10.46 -2.85 11.13
N MET A 226 11.57 -2.99 10.41
CA MET A 226 12.75 -3.72 10.86
C MET A 226 13.39 -3.05 12.10
N SER A 227 13.48 -1.71 12.09
CA SER A 227 13.98 -0.95 13.26
C SER A 227 13.05 -1.09 14.47
N THR A 228 11.74 -1.10 14.26
CA THR A 228 10.76 -1.32 15.34
C THR A 228 10.90 -2.73 15.93
N TYR A 229 11.11 -3.73 15.08
CA TYR A 229 11.37 -5.10 15.56
C TYR A 229 12.62 -5.14 16.45
N GLU A 230 13.72 -4.55 15.99
CA GLU A 230 14.98 -4.51 16.76
C GLU A 230 14.83 -3.73 18.08
N GLU A 231 14.09 -2.62 18.06
CA GLU A 231 13.86 -1.81 19.27
C GLU A 231 13.01 -2.55 20.32
N LEU A 232 11.97 -3.26 19.90
CA LEU A 232 11.02 -3.88 20.80
C LEU A 232 11.44 -5.31 21.24
N PHE A 233 12.14 -6.05 20.40
CA PHE A 233 12.41 -7.48 20.56
C PHE A 233 13.87 -7.87 20.34
N GLY A 234 14.72 -6.94 19.88
CA GLY A 234 16.16 -7.17 19.76
C GLY A 234 16.77 -7.53 21.10
N THR A 235 17.64 -8.52 21.12
CA THR A 235 18.44 -8.84 22.32
C THR A 235 19.68 -7.97 22.33
N GLU A 236 19.90 -7.21 23.42
CA GLU A 236 21.19 -6.55 23.69
C GLU A 236 22.37 -7.54 23.75
#